data_fa83bcdbeff610fa609423c31f590a6e
#
_entry.id   fa83bcdbeff610fa609423c31f590a6e
#
_cell.length_a   1.000
_cell.length_b   1.000
_cell.length_c   1.000
_cell.angle_alpha   90.00
_cell.angle_beta   90.00
_cell.angle_gamma   90.00
#
_symmetry.space_group_name_H-M   'P 1'
#
loop_
_entity.id
_entity.type
_entity.pdbx_description
1 polymer ?
#
loop_
_entity_poly.entity_id
_entity_poly.type
_entity_poly.pdbx_seq_one_letter_code
_entity_poly.pdbx_strand_id
1 'polypeptide(L)'
;MNKYKYLFKNIGLLTLSSFATKLLSFFLVPLYTNILTTTEYGTYDLFNTTVGVLLPILTLNVQDAVMRFAMDSKSNRKAIISVAMKILLVANTVVAVGLIVNAAFGISSLVKDYSIFFFLMFFMQSLSGVVTYYIRGIDKIADLSVSSVLVSAFTIGCNIVFLAVFHWGLTGYFLANIIGPLVQSLYLIARSRLIHDTDLRADFSEEKRAMLDYCKPMIANSVAWWVNNTSDRYVVIFFCGLAENGIYSVASKIPSILNIFQSIFSQAWTLSAVKDFDPEDKNGFFANTYRAYNCLMVLLCSAIIVADKILAHSLYAKDFFVAWKYVPWLTIAIVFGSLSGYIGGFFSAVKNSKIFAQSTVVGAVSNIVLNLVMTPFMGALGAAIATAVCYFVVWVIRYWNSKKFIKLKINLKRDLITYVLLVVQSD
;
A
#
# COMPACT_ATOMS: atom_id res chain seq x y z
N MET A 1 7.22 2.45 33.42
CA MET A 1 7.97 2.61 32.15
C MET A 1 7.55 3.92 31.50
N ASN A 2 8.48 4.80 31.13
CA ASN A 2 8.14 6.12 30.59
C ASN A 2 7.35 5.93 29.28
N LYS A 3 6.16 6.56 29.15
CA LYS A 3 5.26 6.43 27.97
C LYS A 3 5.98 6.61 26.64
N TYR A 4 6.96 7.50 26.60
CA TYR A 4 7.81 7.73 25.43
C TYR A 4 8.72 6.54 25.11
N LYS A 5 9.32 5.90 26.12
CA LYS A 5 10.19 4.72 25.91
C LYS A 5 9.38 3.54 25.35
N TYR A 6 8.16 3.35 25.82
CA TYR A 6 7.22 2.35 25.28
C TYR A 6 6.85 2.63 23.83
N LEU A 7 6.49 3.88 23.53
CA LEU A 7 6.12 4.32 22.19
C LEU A 7 7.29 4.14 21.19
N PHE A 8 8.50 4.63 21.54
CA PHE A 8 9.69 4.49 20.70
C PHE A 8 10.08 3.03 20.47
N LYS A 9 9.98 2.18 21.50
CA LYS A 9 10.24 0.74 21.38
C LYS A 9 9.26 0.08 20.39
N ASN A 10 7.98 0.36 20.51
CA ASN A 10 6.95 -0.25 19.66
C ASN A 10 7.03 0.27 18.21
N ILE A 11 7.21 1.58 18.01
CA ILE A 11 7.43 2.15 16.68
C ILE A 11 8.70 1.56 16.07
N GLY A 12 9.79 1.49 16.81
CA GLY A 12 11.06 0.92 16.34
C GLY A 12 10.92 -0.55 15.92
N LEU A 13 10.24 -1.38 16.71
CA LEU A 13 10.00 -2.79 16.38
C LEU A 13 9.12 -2.96 15.13
N LEU A 14 8.02 -2.20 15.01
CA LEU A 14 7.15 -2.24 13.85
C LEU A 14 7.84 -1.73 12.59
N THR A 15 8.63 -0.67 12.71
CA THR A 15 9.41 -0.11 11.60
C THR A 15 10.46 -1.11 11.13
N LEU A 16 11.22 -1.69 12.06
CA LEU A 16 12.26 -2.68 11.74
C LEU A 16 11.67 -3.94 11.10
N SER A 17 10.56 -4.46 11.63
CA SER A 17 9.88 -5.62 11.03
C SER A 17 9.32 -5.32 9.64
N SER A 18 8.71 -4.15 9.43
CA SER A 18 8.21 -3.72 8.13
C SER A 18 9.33 -3.49 7.12
N PHE A 19 10.46 -2.93 7.57
CA PHE A 19 11.65 -2.72 6.74
C PHE A 19 12.25 -4.06 6.28
N ALA A 20 12.46 -4.97 7.23
CA ALA A 20 12.98 -6.32 6.93
C ALA A 20 12.09 -7.06 5.94
N THR A 21 10.76 -7.02 6.13
CA THR A 21 9.79 -7.66 5.24
C THR A 21 9.85 -7.11 3.82
N LYS A 22 9.92 -5.79 3.66
CA LYS A 22 10.00 -5.13 2.34
C LYS A 22 11.32 -5.40 1.64
N LEU A 23 12.45 -5.38 2.37
CA LEU A 23 13.75 -5.75 1.82
C LEU A 23 13.77 -7.20 1.36
N LEU A 24 13.27 -8.12 2.16
CA LEU A 24 13.21 -9.53 1.80
C LEU A 24 12.35 -9.75 0.55
N SER A 25 11.22 -9.07 0.42
CA SER A 25 10.38 -9.12 -0.79
C SER A 25 11.09 -8.55 -2.02
N PHE A 26 11.96 -7.54 -1.83
CA PHE A 26 12.79 -6.99 -2.90
C PHE A 26 13.82 -8.00 -3.41
N PHE A 27 14.48 -8.75 -2.52
CA PHE A 27 15.43 -9.79 -2.91
C PHE A 27 14.80 -10.99 -3.61
N LEU A 28 13.49 -11.16 -3.56
CA LEU A 28 12.77 -12.19 -4.33
C LEU A 28 12.53 -11.79 -5.80
N VAL A 29 12.73 -10.52 -6.16
CA VAL A 29 12.48 -10.04 -7.53
C VAL A 29 13.24 -10.85 -8.58
N PRO A 30 14.55 -11.09 -8.45
CA PRO A 30 15.28 -11.91 -9.40
C PRO A 30 14.74 -13.34 -9.53
N LEU A 31 14.26 -13.93 -8.43
CA LEU A 31 13.72 -15.28 -8.45
C LEU A 31 12.50 -15.38 -9.37
N TYR A 32 11.48 -14.56 -9.13
CA TYR A 32 10.25 -14.69 -9.90
C TYR A 32 10.37 -14.12 -11.32
N THR A 33 11.22 -13.10 -11.56
CA THR A 33 11.43 -12.60 -12.93
C THR A 33 12.22 -13.59 -13.80
N ASN A 34 13.03 -14.47 -13.21
CA ASN A 34 13.69 -15.55 -13.94
C ASN A 34 12.75 -16.71 -14.28
N ILE A 35 11.73 -16.96 -13.50
CA ILE A 35 10.87 -18.15 -13.61
C ILE A 35 9.56 -17.83 -14.31
N LEU A 36 8.87 -16.75 -13.88
CA LEU A 36 7.58 -16.36 -14.44
C LEU A 36 7.75 -15.59 -15.75
N THR A 37 6.76 -15.72 -16.62
CA THR A 37 6.58 -14.81 -17.77
C THR A 37 5.97 -13.47 -17.30
N THR A 38 6.11 -12.45 -18.12
CA THR A 38 5.49 -11.13 -17.87
C THR A 38 3.98 -11.22 -17.76
N THR A 39 3.34 -12.07 -18.57
CA THR A 39 1.89 -12.33 -18.54
C THR A 39 1.47 -13.02 -17.23
N GLU A 40 2.19 -14.02 -16.78
CA GLU A 40 1.90 -14.72 -15.52
C GLU A 40 2.01 -13.76 -14.33
N TYR A 41 3.08 -12.97 -14.27
CA TYR A 41 3.23 -11.99 -13.21
C TYR A 41 2.17 -10.89 -13.29
N GLY A 42 1.82 -10.44 -14.49
CA GLY A 42 0.72 -9.50 -14.74
C GLY A 42 -0.65 -10.04 -14.30
N THR A 43 -0.88 -11.35 -14.48
CA THR A 43 -2.10 -12.04 -13.99
C THR A 43 -2.17 -12.03 -12.47
N TYR A 44 -1.08 -12.39 -11.80
CA TYR A 44 -1.02 -12.30 -10.34
C TYR A 44 -1.27 -10.87 -9.85
N ASP A 45 -0.61 -9.90 -10.48
CA ASP A 45 -0.73 -8.49 -10.10
C ASP A 45 -2.17 -7.96 -10.29
N LEU A 46 -2.84 -8.32 -11.38
CA LEU A 46 -4.26 -8.01 -11.60
C LEU A 46 -5.13 -8.57 -10.47
N PHE A 47 -4.91 -9.83 -10.07
CA PHE A 47 -5.69 -10.45 -9.00
C PHE A 47 -5.43 -9.78 -7.65
N ASN A 48 -4.17 -9.54 -7.33
CA ASN A 48 -3.81 -8.85 -6.08
C ASN A 48 -4.36 -7.42 -6.03
N THR A 49 -4.33 -6.71 -7.14
CA THR A 49 -4.89 -5.36 -7.29
C THR A 49 -6.42 -5.37 -7.14
N THR A 50 -7.09 -6.36 -7.75
CA THR A 50 -8.55 -6.53 -7.65
C THR A 50 -8.96 -6.90 -6.23
N VAL A 51 -8.26 -7.83 -5.59
CA VAL A 51 -8.49 -8.14 -4.17
C VAL A 51 -8.31 -6.89 -3.32
N GLY A 52 -7.27 -6.08 -3.60
CA GLY A 52 -7.00 -4.83 -2.88
C GLY A 52 -8.15 -3.82 -2.88
N VAL A 53 -8.93 -3.69 -3.96
CA VAL A 53 -10.11 -2.81 -4.00
C VAL A 53 -11.35 -3.49 -3.44
N LEU A 54 -11.51 -4.79 -3.64
CA LEU A 54 -12.66 -5.54 -3.14
C LEU A 54 -12.65 -5.66 -1.61
N LEU A 55 -11.48 -5.75 -0.99
CA LEU A 55 -11.34 -5.85 0.46
C LEU A 55 -12.09 -4.73 1.19
N PRO A 56 -11.75 -3.43 1.05
CA PRO A 56 -12.45 -2.38 1.79
C PRO A 56 -13.94 -2.27 1.43
N ILE A 57 -14.33 -2.63 0.21
CA ILE A 57 -15.73 -2.57 -0.24
C ILE A 57 -16.54 -3.70 0.37
N LEU A 58 -16.12 -4.95 0.19
CA LEU A 58 -16.92 -6.12 0.58
C LEU A 58 -16.84 -6.41 2.07
N THR A 59 -15.69 -6.19 2.71
CA THR A 59 -15.54 -6.31 4.17
C THR A 59 -16.01 -5.05 4.91
N LEU A 60 -16.49 -4.03 4.19
CA LEU A 60 -16.90 -2.74 4.76
C LEU A 60 -15.79 -2.09 5.59
N ASN A 61 -14.53 -2.37 5.27
CA ASN A 61 -13.34 -1.91 5.99
C ASN A 61 -13.37 -2.22 7.51
N VAL A 62 -14.03 -3.33 7.89
CA VAL A 62 -14.29 -3.70 9.29
C VAL A 62 -13.02 -3.86 10.14
N GLN A 63 -11.88 -4.12 9.52
CA GLN A 63 -10.59 -4.21 10.20
C GLN A 63 -10.24 -2.94 11.00
N ASP A 64 -10.54 -1.75 10.44
CA ASP A 64 -10.28 -0.48 11.14
C ASP A 64 -11.18 -0.31 12.36
N ALA A 65 -12.46 -0.71 12.26
CA ALA A 65 -13.36 -0.72 13.41
C ALA A 65 -12.88 -1.73 14.46
N VAL A 66 -12.48 -2.93 14.07
CA VAL A 66 -11.95 -3.95 15.00
C VAL A 66 -10.80 -3.37 15.80
N MET A 67 -9.82 -2.73 15.16
CA MET A 67 -8.72 -2.09 15.88
C MET A 67 -9.21 -1.00 16.83
N ARG A 68 -10.03 -0.08 16.33
CA ARG A 68 -10.51 1.08 17.11
C ARG A 68 -11.31 0.67 18.34
N PHE A 69 -12.23 -0.28 18.18
CA PHE A 69 -13.07 -0.74 19.27
C PHE A 69 -12.32 -1.67 20.25
N ALA A 70 -11.40 -2.51 19.74
CA ALA A 70 -10.57 -3.36 20.60
C ALA A 70 -9.58 -2.61 21.51
N MET A 71 -9.24 -1.36 21.14
CA MET A 71 -8.40 -0.48 21.99
C MET A 71 -9.14 0.01 23.24
N ASP A 72 -10.46 0.01 23.23
CA ASP A 72 -11.24 0.41 24.41
C ASP A 72 -11.35 -0.77 25.38
N SER A 73 -10.80 -0.59 26.58
CA SER A 73 -10.78 -1.62 27.63
C SER A 73 -12.18 -2.05 28.12
N LYS A 74 -13.19 -1.20 27.91
CA LYS A 74 -14.58 -1.45 28.29
C LYS A 74 -15.36 -2.18 27.19
N SER A 75 -14.83 -2.28 25.99
CA SER A 75 -15.51 -2.91 24.86
C SER A 75 -15.64 -4.43 25.02
N ASN A 76 -16.77 -4.96 24.57
CA ASN A 76 -17.01 -6.39 24.48
C ASN A 76 -16.21 -7.00 23.33
N ARG A 77 -15.02 -7.54 23.62
CA ARG A 77 -14.13 -8.15 22.62
C ARG A 77 -14.82 -9.30 21.87
N LYS A 78 -15.64 -10.07 22.56
CA LYS A 78 -16.42 -11.18 21.96
C LYS A 78 -17.38 -10.64 20.87
N ALA A 79 -18.07 -9.54 21.15
CA ALA A 79 -18.95 -8.88 20.19
C ALA A 79 -18.19 -8.36 18.97
N ILE A 80 -17.06 -7.64 19.18
CA ILE A 80 -16.25 -7.05 18.12
C ILE A 80 -15.79 -8.12 17.12
N ILE A 81 -15.20 -9.22 17.62
CA ILE A 81 -14.71 -10.30 16.76
C ILE A 81 -15.85 -11.04 16.08
N SER A 82 -16.93 -11.32 16.79
CA SER A 82 -18.08 -12.03 16.22
C SER A 82 -18.73 -11.23 15.09
N VAL A 83 -18.89 -9.92 15.25
CA VAL A 83 -19.38 -9.02 14.20
C VAL A 83 -18.43 -9.02 13.00
N ALA A 84 -17.13 -8.89 13.23
CA ALA A 84 -16.14 -8.91 12.15
C ALA A 84 -16.17 -10.22 11.38
N MET A 85 -16.21 -11.37 12.05
CA MET A 85 -16.27 -12.68 11.40
C MET A 85 -17.56 -12.89 10.61
N LYS A 86 -18.71 -12.39 11.09
CA LYS A 86 -19.96 -12.40 10.31
C LYS A 86 -19.84 -11.59 9.01
N ILE A 87 -19.24 -10.40 9.08
CA ILE A 87 -19.01 -9.56 7.89
C ILE A 87 -18.04 -10.25 6.92
N LEU A 88 -16.95 -10.85 7.41
CA LEU A 88 -16.04 -11.63 6.58
C LEU A 88 -16.72 -12.81 5.91
N LEU A 89 -17.58 -13.53 6.62
CA LEU A 89 -18.32 -14.66 6.06
C LEU A 89 -19.23 -14.20 4.92
N VAL A 90 -19.95 -13.10 5.09
CA VAL A 90 -20.78 -12.51 4.02
C VAL A 90 -19.92 -12.07 2.85
N ALA A 91 -18.81 -11.34 3.09
CA ALA A 91 -17.91 -10.88 2.03
C ALA A 91 -17.33 -12.04 1.21
N ASN A 92 -16.87 -13.09 1.87
CA ASN A 92 -16.34 -14.28 1.20
C ASN A 92 -17.43 -15.05 0.44
N THR A 93 -18.64 -15.12 0.96
CA THR A 93 -19.79 -15.71 0.24
C THR A 93 -20.11 -14.92 -1.02
N VAL A 94 -20.12 -13.58 -0.96
CA VAL A 94 -20.32 -12.73 -2.15
C VAL A 94 -19.25 -12.98 -3.20
N VAL A 95 -17.98 -13.07 -2.82
CA VAL A 95 -16.89 -13.41 -3.75
C VAL A 95 -17.08 -14.80 -4.34
N ALA A 96 -17.39 -15.81 -3.53
CA ALA A 96 -17.63 -17.17 -4.00
C ALA A 96 -18.78 -17.23 -5.02
N VAL A 97 -19.91 -16.58 -4.72
CA VAL A 97 -21.05 -16.48 -5.65
C VAL A 97 -20.64 -15.77 -6.94
N GLY A 98 -19.92 -14.65 -6.85
CA GLY A 98 -19.41 -13.94 -8.02
C GLY A 98 -18.53 -14.82 -8.92
N LEU A 99 -17.65 -15.64 -8.34
CA LEU A 99 -16.82 -16.58 -9.07
C LEU A 99 -17.63 -17.72 -9.71
N ILE A 100 -18.66 -18.24 -9.03
CA ILE A 100 -19.57 -19.23 -9.58
C ILE A 100 -20.34 -18.64 -10.78
N VAL A 101 -20.83 -17.41 -10.65
CA VAL A 101 -21.50 -16.69 -11.74
C VAL A 101 -20.56 -16.50 -12.92
N ASN A 102 -19.31 -16.08 -12.67
CA ASN A 102 -18.30 -15.97 -13.74
C ASN A 102 -18.04 -17.32 -14.43
N ALA A 103 -17.96 -18.41 -13.69
CA ALA A 103 -17.74 -19.74 -14.24
C ALA A 103 -18.96 -20.23 -15.07
N ALA A 104 -20.17 -19.92 -14.65
CA ALA A 104 -21.41 -20.32 -15.31
C ALA A 104 -21.65 -19.53 -16.62
N PHE A 105 -21.41 -18.22 -16.60
CA PHE A 105 -21.66 -17.33 -17.73
C PHE A 105 -20.42 -17.08 -18.63
N GLY A 106 -19.24 -17.55 -18.25
CA GLY A 106 -18.02 -17.39 -19.04
C GLY A 106 -17.58 -15.92 -19.23
N ILE A 107 -17.84 -15.05 -18.22
CA ILE A 107 -17.58 -13.60 -18.33
C ILE A 107 -16.09 -13.33 -18.55
N SER A 108 -15.22 -14.03 -17.81
CA SER A 108 -13.76 -13.94 -17.93
C SER A 108 -13.16 -15.33 -17.82
N SER A 109 -12.49 -15.79 -18.87
CA SER A 109 -11.75 -17.06 -18.90
C SER A 109 -10.61 -17.04 -17.87
N LEU A 110 -9.86 -15.92 -17.80
CA LEU A 110 -8.76 -15.75 -16.84
C LEU A 110 -9.20 -15.94 -15.39
N VAL A 111 -10.32 -15.32 -15.01
CA VAL A 111 -10.86 -15.46 -13.65
C VAL A 111 -11.39 -16.88 -13.43
N LYS A 112 -11.93 -17.54 -14.44
CA LYS A 112 -12.40 -18.92 -14.36
C LYS A 112 -11.24 -19.88 -14.09
N ASP A 113 -10.14 -19.75 -14.83
CA ASP A 113 -8.98 -20.65 -14.76
C ASP A 113 -8.28 -20.56 -13.40
N TYR A 114 -8.26 -19.37 -12.79
CA TYR A 114 -7.60 -19.12 -11.51
C TYR A 114 -8.56 -18.78 -10.36
N SER A 115 -9.85 -19.14 -10.48
CA SER A 115 -10.90 -18.78 -9.52
C SER A 115 -10.61 -19.19 -8.08
N ILE A 116 -10.04 -20.39 -7.88
CA ILE A 116 -9.69 -20.89 -6.55
C ILE A 116 -8.59 -20.04 -5.89
N PHE A 117 -7.59 -19.60 -6.67
CA PHE A 117 -6.51 -18.77 -6.15
C PHE A 117 -7.03 -17.37 -5.82
N PHE A 118 -7.90 -16.80 -6.66
CA PHE A 118 -8.54 -15.52 -6.39
C PHE A 118 -9.33 -15.56 -5.08
N PHE A 119 -10.16 -16.60 -4.90
CA PHE A 119 -10.93 -16.80 -3.68
C PHE A 119 -10.02 -16.94 -2.45
N LEU A 120 -9.00 -17.79 -2.52
CA LEU A 120 -8.08 -18.00 -1.42
C LEU A 120 -7.27 -16.74 -1.08
N MET A 121 -6.85 -15.96 -2.07
CA MET A 121 -6.19 -14.67 -1.84
C MET A 121 -7.10 -13.70 -1.10
N PHE A 122 -8.36 -13.55 -1.54
CA PHE A 122 -9.33 -12.67 -0.88
C PHE A 122 -9.61 -13.14 0.55
N PHE A 123 -9.87 -14.44 0.73
CA PHE A 123 -10.13 -15.03 2.04
C PHE A 123 -8.97 -14.85 3.01
N MET A 124 -7.76 -15.16 2.60
CA MET A 124 -6.58 -15.05 3.46
C MET A 124 -6.22 -13.61 3.77
N GLN A 125 -6.30 -12.69 2.81
CA GLN A 125 -6.04 -11.28 3.05
C GLN A 125 -7.11 -10.65 3.96
N SER A 126 -8.39 -10.98 3.79
CA SER A 126 -9.46 -10.49 4.64
C SER A 126 -9.32 -10.99 6.08
N LEU A 127 -9.06 -12.28 6.26
CA LEU A 127 -8.86 -12.90 7.58
C LEU A 127 -7.60 -12.33 8.27
N SER A 128 -6.46 -12.35 7.57
CA SER A 128 -5.19 -11.82 8.09
C SER A 128 -5.31 -10.34 8.47
N GLY A 129 -6.03 -9.54 7.66
CA GLY A 129 -6.32 -8.14 7.96
C GLY A 129 -7.04 -7.98 9.30
N VAL A 130 -8.18 -8.62 9.47
CA VAL A 130 -8.98 -8.51 10.71
C VAL A 130 -8.19 -8.99 11.93
N VAL A 131 -7.52 -10.14 11.84
CA VAL A 131 -6.76 -10.70 12.95
C VAL A 131 -5.58 -9.80 13.34
N THR A 132 -4.84 -9.29 12.36
CA THR A 132 -3.71 -8.37 12.58
C THR A 132 -4.16 -7.07 13.26
N TYR A 133 -5.26 -6.47 12.80
CA TYR A 133 -5.80 -5.25 13.39
C TYR A 133 -6.39 -5.47 14.78
N TYR A 134 -6.98 -6.64 15.04
CA TYR A 134 -7.40 -7.03 16.39
C TYR A 134 -6.24 -7.13 17.36
N ILE A 135 -5.18 -7.84 16.98
CA ILE A 135 -3.96 -7.99 17.80
C ILE A 135 -3.32 -6.65 18.10
N ARG A 136 -3.31 -5.73 17.11
CA ARG A 136 -2.87 -4.34 17.29
C ARG A 136 -3.78 -3.60 18.28
N GLY A 137 -5.10 -3.76 18.18
CA GLY A 137 -6.08 -3.13 19.07
C GLY A 137 -5.96 -3.57 20.52
N ILE A 138 -5.61 -4.83 20.78
CA ILE A 138 -5.38 -5.36 22.14
C ILE A 138 -3.94 -5.18 22.64
N ASP A 139 -3.13 -4.37 21.92
CA ASP A 139 -1.75 -3.99 22.27
C ASP A 139 -0.75 -5.15 22.37
N LYS A 140 -0.98 -6.25 21.66
CA LYS A 140 -0.03 -7.37 21.57
C LYS A 140 1.02 -7.15 20.47
N ILE A 141 1.77 -6.04 20.57
CA ILE A 141 2.72 -5.60 19.52
C ILE A 141 3.86 -6.61 19.30
N ALA A 142 4.29 -7.31 20.35
CA ALA A 142 5.32 -8.35 20.21
C ALA A 142 4.86 -9.52 19.33
N ASP A 143 3.63 -10.03 19.57
CA ASP A 143 3.04 -11.11 18.73
C ASP A 143 2.85 -10.63 17.30
N LEU A 144 2.47 -9.37 17.08
CA LEU A 144 2.36 -8.76 15.77
C LEU A 144 3.71 -8.73 15.04
N SER A 145 4.79 -8.34 15.72
CA SER A 145 6.13 -8.30 15.14
C SER A 145 6.63 -9.69 14.75
N VAL A 146 6.42 -10.69 15.63
CA VAL A 146 6.75 -12.10 15.32
C VAL A 146 5.94 -12.58 14.12
N SER A 147 4.65 -12.30 14.05
CA SER A 147 3.79 -12.70 12.93
C SER A 147 4.23 -12.10 11.61
N SER A 148 4.73 -10.85 11.62
CA SER A 148 5.27 -10.18 10.42
C SER A 148 6.55 -10.85 9.89
N VAL A 149 7.37 -11.38 10.78
CA VAL A 149 8.54 -12.17 10.39
C VAL A 149 8.10 -13.53 9.83
N LEU A 150 7.12 -14.18 10.47
CA LEU A 150 6.59 -15.48 10.01
C LEU A 150 5.98 -15.38 8.62
N VAL A 151 5.10 -14.39 8.35
CA VAL A 151 4.51 -14.22 7.01
C VAL A 151 5.60 -14.05 5.95
N SER A 152 6.64 -13.26 6.23
CA SER A 152 7.73 -13.05 5.29
C SER A 152 8.56 -14.31 5.08
N ALA A 153 8.96 -14.99 6.15
CA ALA A 153 9.76 -16.19 6.09
C ALA A 153 9.05 -17.31 5.32
N PHE A 154 7.76 -17.53 5.60
CA PHE A 154 6.99 -18.56 4.88
C PHE A 154 6.70 -18.15 3.44
N THR A 155 6.36 -16.89 3.15
CA THR A 155 6.19 -16.44 1.76
C THR A 155 7.47 -16.62 0.97
N ILE A 156 8.63 -16.26 1.51
CA ILE A 156 9.93 -16.40 0.85
C ILE A 156 10.29 -17.86 0.68
N GLY A 157 10.22 -18.66 1.76
CA GLY A 157 10.53 -20.07 1.72
C GLY A 157 9.67 -20.82 0.72
N CYS A 158 8.34 -20.58 0.74
CA CYS A 158 7.43 -21.18 -0.24
C CYS A 158 7.71 -20.71 -1.67
N ASN A 159 8.04 -19.42 -1.90
CA ASN A 159 8.43 -18.97 -3.23
C ASN A 159 9.68 -19.70 -3.73
N ILE A 160 10.71 -19.84 -2.90
CA ILE A 160 11.92 -20.58 -3.29
C ILE A 160 11.57 -22.04 -3.60
N VAL A 161 10.84 -22.71 -2.72
CA VAL A 161 10.51 -24.13 -2.91
C VAL A 161 9.60 -24.35 -4.13
N PHE A 162 8.53 -23.57 -4.26
CA PHE A 162 7.54 -23.79 -5.34
C PHE A 162 8.04 -23.32 -6.70
N LEU A 163 8.83 -22.23 -6.74
CA LEU A 163 9.33 -21.69 -8.01
C LEU A 163 10.66 -22.37 -8.42
N ALA A 164 11.65 -22.42 -7.51
CA ALA A 164 12.98 -22.90 -7.88
C ALA A 164 13.15 -24.41 -7.79
N VAL A 165 12.45 -25.11 -6.85
CA VAL A 165 12.59 -26.56 -6.68
C VAL A 165 11.51 -27.31 -7.45
N PHE A 166 10.23 -26.93 -7.27
CA PHE A 166 9.11 -27.65 -7.89
C PHE A 166 8.74 -27.12 -9.29
N HIS A 167 9.23 -25.95 -9.66
CA HIS A 167 8.94 -25.30 -10.95
C HIS A 167 7.43 -25.13 -11.25
N TRP A 168 6.63 -24.83 -10.22
CA TRP A 168 5.17 -24.70 -10.35
C TRP A 168 4.72 -23.39 -11.00
N GLY A 169 5.64 -22.52 -11.42
CA GLY A 169 5.33 -21.27 -12.12
C GLY A 169 4.32 -20.40 -11.37
N LEU A 170 3.34 -19.88 -12.08
CA LEU A 170 2.31 -18.99 -11.52
C LEU A 170 1.53 -19.62 -10.36
N THR A 171 1.19 -20.91 -10.46
CA THR A 171 0.50 -21.65 -9.37
C THR A 171 1.31 -21.62 -8.08
N GLY A 172 2.62 -21.89 -8.17
CA GLY A 172 3.53 -21.82 -7.02
C GLY A 172 3.61 -20.42 -6.42
N TYR A 173 3.60 -19.40 -7.28
CA TYR A 173 3.63 -18.00 -6.84
C TYR A 173 2.34 -17.61 -6.10
N PHE A 174 1.17 -18.01 -6.60
CA PHE A 174 -0.10 -17.83 -5.88
C PHE A 174 -0.08 -18.51 -4.51
N LEU A 175 0.29 -19.79 -4.47
CA LEU A 175 0.33 -20.57 -3.23
C LEU A 175 1.26 -19.96 -2.19
N ALA A 176 2.46 -19.53 -2.56
CA ALA A 176 3.38 -18.89 -1.64
C ALA A 176 2.80 -17.62 -1.01
N ASN A 177 2.07 -16.81 -1.80
CA ASN A 177 1.45 -15.59 -1.32
C ASN A 177 0.12 -15.82 -0.56
N ILE A 178 -0.42 -17.04 -0.58
CA ILE A 178 -1.57 -17.48 0.23
C ILE A 178 -1.09 -18.09 1.55
N ILE A 179 -0.05 -18.93 1.51
CA ILE A 179 0.46 -19.65 2.70
C ILE A 179 1.07 -18.68 3.72
N GLY A 180 1.76 -17.63 3.29
CA GLY A 180 2.32 -16.63 4.21
C GLY A 180 1.26 -16.02 5.13
N PRO A 181 0.22 -15.36 4.60
CA PRO A 181 -0.91 -14.84 5.39
C PRO A 181 -1.67 -15.92 6.18
N LEU A 182 -1.76 -17.15 5.66
CA LEU A 182 -2.34 -18.28 6.40
C LEU A 182 -1.57 -18.57 7.69
N VAL A 183 -0.26 -18.74 7.60
CA VAL A 183 0.60 -19.00 8.77
C VAL A 183 0.53 -17.85 9.76
N GLN A 184 0.56 -16.62 9.29
CA GLN A 184 0.38 -15.43 10.12
C GLN A 184 -0.95 -15.48 10.88
N SER A 185 -2.04 -15.75 10.17
CA SER A 185 -3.38 -15.81 10.76
C SER A 185 -3.48 -16.91 11.81
N LEU A 186 -2.99 -18.10 11.50
CA LEU A 186 -2.99 -19.24 12.44
C LEU A 186 -2.20 -18.93 13.71
N TYR A 187 -1.00 -18.35 13.57
CA TYR A 187 -0.19 -17.94 14.73
C TYR A 187 -0.93 -16.93 15.60
N LEU A 188 -1.48 -15.87 14.99
CA LEU A 188 -2.16 -14.81 15.73
C LEU A 188 -3.47 -15.30 16.37
N ILE A 189 -4.23 -16.16 15.70
CA ILE A 189 -5.44 -16.77 16.24
C ILE A 189 -5.11 -17.63 17.47
N ALA A 190 -4.07 -18.45 17.41
CA ALA A 190 -3.62 -19.26 18.53
C ALA A 190 -3.17 -18.41 19.73
N ARG A 191 -2.47 -17.29 19.47
CA ARG A 191 -1.97 -16.36 20.51
C ARG A 191 -3.05 -15.48 21.13
N SER A 192 -4.15 -15.25 20.45
CA SER A 192 -5.23 -14.33 20.89
C SER A 192 -6.43 -15.02 21.54
N ARG A 193 -6.52 -16.35 21.49
CA ARG A 193 -7.73 -17.12 21.84
C ARG A 193 -8.97 -16.70 21.02
N LEU A 194 -8.79 -16.16 19.84
CA LEU A 194 -9.81 -15.54 19.01
C LEU A 194 -10.99 -16.51 18.73
N ILE A 195 -10.68 -17.80 18.52
CA ILE A 195 -11.72 -18.82 18.28
C ILE A 195 -12.66 -18.96 19.48
N HIS A 196 -12.12 -18.92 20.69
CA HIS A 196 -12.91 -19.02 21.91
C HIS A 196 -13.80 -17.79 22.13
N ASP A 197 -13.32 -16.62 21.67
CA ASP A 197 -14.03 -15.35 21.82
C ASP A 197 -15.01 -15.09 20.65
N THR A 198 -15.12 -15.99 19.66
CA THR A 198 -16.03 -15.84 18.52
C THR A 198 -17.34 -16.59 18.76
N ASP A 199 -18.47 -15.87 18.66
CA ASP A 199 -19.81 -16.43 18.73
C ASP A 199 -20.65 -15.92 17.55
N LEU A 200 -20.79 -16.78 16.54
CA LEU A 200 -21.54 -16.44 15.34
C LEU A 200 -23.06 -16.50 15.52
N ARG A 201 -23.54 -17.03 16.62
CA ARG A 201 -25.02 -17.16 16.90
C ARG A 201 -25.56 -16.00 17.72
N ALA A 202 -24.71 -15.42 18.58
CA ALA A 202 -25.12 -14.30 19.44
C ALA A 202 -25.51 -13.06 18.60
N ASP A 203 -26.50 -12.33 19.07
CA ASP A 203 -26.87 -11.05 18.50
C ASP A 203 -26.05 -9.92 19.17
N PHE A 204 -25.34 -9.17 18.35
CA PHE A 204 -24.53 -8.01 18.71
C PHE A 204 -24.92 -6.83 17.83
N SER A 205 -26.21 -6.55 17.72
CA SER A 205 -26.76 -5.54 16.80
C SER A 205 -26.30 -4.13 17.12
N GLU A 206 -26.13 -3.80 18.40
CA GLU A 206 -25.64 -2.48 18.82
C GLU A 206 -24.18 -2.26 18.41
N GLU A 207 -23.30 -3.20 18.75
CA GLU A 207 -21.88 -3.13 18.38
C GLU A 207 -21.72 -3.17 16.86
N LYS A 208 -22.48 -4.01 16.16
CA LYS A 208 -22.49 -4.04 14.69
C LYS A 208 -22.83 -2.68 14.11
N ARG A 209 -23.88 -2.01 14.62
CA ARG A 209 -24.27 -0.69 14.14
C ARG A 209 -23.18 0.34 14.40
N ALA A 210 -22.63 0.37 15.62
CA ALA A 210 -21.56 1.30 15.97
C ALA A 210 -20.30 1.10 15.11
N MET A 211 -19.89 -0.16 14.89
CA MET A 211 -18.77 -0.50 14.03
C MET A 211 -19.00 -0.10 12.58
N LEU A 212 -20.18 -0.37 12.03
CA LEU A 212 -20.51 -0.01 10.64
C LEU A 212 -20.59 1.50 10.44
N ASP A 213 -21.16 2.25 11.39
CA ASP A 213 -21.19 3.72 11.32
C ASP A 213 -19.79 4.31 11.34
N TYR A 214 -18.86 3.73 12.09
CA TYR A 214 -17.45 4.10 12.07
C TYR A 214 -16.79 3.77 10.72
N CYS A 215 -17.11 2.63 10.11
CA CYS A 215 -16.50 2.16 8.87
C CYS A 215 -16.92 2.96 7.62
N LYS A 216 -18.17 3.46 7.55
CA LYS A 216 -18.72 4.15 6.36
C LYS A 216 -17.76 5.19 5.74
N PRO A 217 -17.23 6.18 6.50
CA PRO A 217 -16.29 7.14 5.93
C PRO A 217 -14.93 6.51 5.56
N MET A 218 -14.54 5.41 6.22
CA MET A 218 -13.27 4.74 5.98
C MET A 218 -13.26 3.99 4.64
N ILE A 219 -14.39 3.44 4.20
CA ILE A 219 -14.51 2.77 2.89
C ILE A 219 -14.16 3.76 1.77
N ALA A 220 -14.78 4.93 1.76
CA ALA A 220 -14.54 5.94 0.74
C ALA A 220 -13.06 6.38 0.72
N ASN A 221 -12.45 6.56 1.89
CA ASN A 221 -11.03 6.88 2.00
C ASN A 221 -10.13 5.76 1.46
N SER A 222 -10.41 4.51 1.80
CA SER A 222 -9.62 3.36 1.33
C SER A 222 -9.70 3.17 -0.19
N VAL A 223 -10.91 3.34 -0.76
CA VAL A 223 -11.11 3.29 -2.21
C VAL A 223 -10.38 4.46 -2.90
N ALA A 224 -10.46 5.67 -2.37
CA ALA A 224 -9.73 6.82 -2.92
C ALA A 224 -8.20 6.61 -2.88
N TRP A 225 -7.67 6.04 -1.81
CA TRP A 225 -6.27 5.64 -1.71
C TRP A 225 -5.89 4.59 -2.75
N TRP A 226 -6.73 3.58 -2.93
CA TRP A 226 -6.50 2.55 -3.92
C TRP A 226 -6.49 3.14 -5.35
N VAL A 227 -7.45 4.00 -5.67
CA VAL A 227 -7.50 4.69 -6.97
C VAL A 227 -6.22 5.48 -7.23
N ASN A 228 -5.73 6.24 -6.26
CA ASN A 228 -4.51 7.02 -6.42
C ASN A 228 -3.23 6.17 -6.64
N ASN A 229 -3.19 4.96 -6.08
CA ASN A 229 -1.94 4.19 -6.05
C ASN A 229 -1.92 2.99 -7.00
N THR A 230 -3.08 2.62 -7.57
CA THR A 230 -3.14 1.30 -8.21
C THR A 230 -4.06 1.26 -9.44
N SER A 231 -4.93 2.28 -9.65
CA SER A 231 -5.89 2.26 -10.77
C SER A 231 -5.22 2.33 -12.14
N ASP A 232 -4.02 2.87 -12.23
CA ASP A 232 -3.17 2.93 -13.42
C ASP A 232 -2.94 1.53 -14.04
N ARG A 233 -2.84 0.49 -13.21
CA ARG A 233 -2.67 -0.91 -13.67
C ARG A 233 -3.83 -1.40 -14.54
N TYR A 234 -5.07 -1.04 -14.19
CA TYR A 234 -6.22 -1.39 -15.03
C TYR A 234 -6.19 -0.67 -16.38
N VAL A 235 -5.73 0.58 -16.40
CA VAL A 235 -5.57 1.33 -17.64
C VAL A 235 -4.47 0.72 -18.51
N VAL A 236 -3.33 0.34 -17.89
CA VAL A 236 -2.25 -0.38 -18.59
C VAL A 236 -2.74 -1.73 -19.13
N ILE A 237 -3.50 -2.51 -18.34
CA ILE A 237 -4.05 -3.78 -18.81
C ILE A 237 -5.00 -3.57 -19.98
N PHE A 238 -5.87 -2.57 -19.92
CA PHE A 238 -6.87 -2.31 -20.94
C PHE A 238 -6.24 -1.92 -22.30
N PHE A 239 -5.22 -1.07 -22.28
CA PHE A 239 -4.59 -0.59 -23.51
C PHE A 239 -3.39 -1.42 -23.99
N CYS A 240 -2.65 -2.03 -23.06
CA CYS A 240 -1.37 -2.68 -23.36
C CYS A 240 -1.34 -4.17 -23.02
N GLY A 241 -2.33 -4.68 -22.29
CA GLY A 241 -2.44 -6.09 -21.94
C GLY A 241 -1.71 -6.49 -20.65
N LEU A 242 -1.87 -7.75 -20.29
CA LEU A 242 -1.36 -8.32 -19.03
C LEU A 242 0.17 -8.37 -18.95
N ALA A 243 0.84 -8.64 -20.07
CA ALA A 243 2.29 -8.72 -20.13
C ALA A 243 2.93 -7.37 -19.75
N GLU A 244 2.42 -6.28 -20.31
CA GLU A 244 2.89 -4.93 -20.02
C GLU A 244 2.60 -4.52 -18.57
N ASN A 245 1.43 -4.91 -18.03
CA ASN A 245 1.15 -4.72 -16.61
C ASN A 245 2.14 -5.48 -15.72
N GLY A 246 2.56 -6.68 -16.12
CA GLY A 246 3.59 -7.43 -15.40
C GLY A 246 4.92 -6.67 -15.34
N ILE A 247 5.36 -6.10 -16.46
CA ILE A 247 6.56 -5.27 -16.54
C ILE A 247 6.40 -4.00 -15.67
N TYR A 248 5.29 -3.31 -15.79
CA TYR A 248 4.97 -2.10 -15.03
C TYR A 248 4.94 -2.35 -13.51
N SER A 249 4.34 -3.46 -13.10
CA SER A 249 4.28 -3.85 -11.69
C SER A 249 5.66 -4.17 -11.11
N VAL A 250 6.51 -4.86 -11.88
CA VAL A 250 7.90 -5.13 -11.48
C VAL A 250 8.69 -3.82 -11.42
N ALA A 251 8.50 -2.89 -12.35
CA ALA A 251 9.15 -1.58 -12.34
C ALA A 251 8.94 -0.82 -11.01
N SER A 252 7.79 -1.00 -10.37
CA SER A 252 7.48 -0.35 -9.09
C SER A 252 8.32 -0.87 -7.89
N LYS A 253 9.07 -1.98 -8.07
CA LYS A 253 9.85 -2.59 -6.97
C LYS A 253 11.08 -1.75 -6.59
N ILE A 254 11.83 -1.23 -7.56
CA ILE A 254 12.98 -0.35 -7.27
C ILE A 254 12.51 0.95 -6.58
N PRO A 255 11.53 1.71 -7.11
CA PRO A 255 10.98 2.88 -6.43
C PRO A 255 10.43 2.60 -5.02
N SER A 256 9.96 1.39 -4.75
CA SER A 256 9.42 1.02 -3.43
C SER A 256 10.44 1.17 -2.29
N ILE A 257 11.74 1.18 -2.59
CA ILE A 257 12.80 1.49 -1.62
C ILE A 257 12.59 2.90 -1.06
N LEU A 258 12.28 3.87 -1.92
CA LEU A 258 11.98 5.24 -1.49
C LEU A 258 10.75 5.32 -0.58
N ASN A 259 9.73 4.51 -0.84
CA ASN A 259 8.55 4.43 0.01
C ASN A 259 8.85 3.98 1.45
N ILE A 260 9.92 3.20 1.65
CA ILE A 260 10.34 2.81 3.00
C ILE A 260 10.82 4.05 3.76
N PHE A 261 11.73 4.83 3.15
CA PHE A 261 12.21 6.08 3.77
C PHE A 261 11.07 7.06 4.01
N GLN A 262 10.17 7.23 3.04
CA GLN A 262 8.97 8.03 3.18
C GLN A 262 8.11 7.59 4.38
N SER A 263 7.85 6.29 4.53
CA SER A 263 6.99 5.78 5.59
C SER A 263 7.58 5.98 6.98
N ILE A 264 8.89 5.76 7.13
CA ILE A 264 9.61 6.00 8.40
C ILE A 264 9.56 7.48 8.77
N PHE A 265 9.90 8.36 7.81
CA PHE A 265 9.87 9.78 8.02
C PHE A 265 8.46 10.28 8.36
N SER A 266 7.44 9.84 7.62
CA SER A 266 6.06 10.27 7.80
C SER A 266 5.50 9.94 9.20
N GLN A 267 5.88 8.79 9.78
CA GLN A 267 5.46 8.41 11.14
C GLN A 267 6.00 9.38 12.20
N ALA A 268 7.28 9.75 12.10
CA ALA A 268 7.90 10.71 13.00
C ALA A 268 7.38 12.14 12.73
N TRP A 269 7.27 12.51 11.46
CA TRP A 269 6.85 13.84 11.02
C TRP A 269 5.45 14.20 11.48
N THR A 270 4.48 13.30 11.34
CA THR A 270 3.08 13.58 11.74
C THR A 270 2.98 13.96 13.22
N LEU A 271 3.75 13.31 14.09
CA LEU A 271 3.78 13.64 15.51
C LEU A 271 4.43 15.00 15.78
N SER A 272 5.57 15.29 15.15
CA SER A 272 6.28 16.55 15.32
C SER A 272 5.49 17.73 14.73
N ALA A 273 4.88 17.55 13.56
CA ALA A 273 4.10 18.58 12.92
C ALA A 273 2.90 19.03 13.76
N VAL A 274 2.25 18.11 14.47
CA VAL A 274 1.11 18.44 15.36
C VAL A 274 1.58 19.05 16.67
N LYS A 275 2.68 18.51 17.26
CA LYS A 275 3.15 18.92 18.59
C LYS A 275 3.81 20.30 18.59
N ASP A 276 4.62 20.56 17.56
CA ASP A 276 5.52 21.73 17.53
C ASP A 276 5.05 22.77 16.51
N PHE A 277 3.75 22.75 16.10
CA PHE A 277 3.21 23.62 15.05
C PHE A 277 3.37 25.10 15.38
N ASP A 278 4.13 25.83 14.55
CA ASP A 278 4.32 27.29 14.61
C ASP A 278 3.95 27.91 13.24
N PRO A 279 2.84 28.65 13.14
CA PRO A 279 2.42 29.30 11.89
C PRO A 279 3.45 30.25 11.28
N GLU A 280 4.27 30.88 12.12
CA GLU A 280 5.30 31.86 11.69
C GLU A 280 6.63 31.17 11.35
N ASP A 281 6.81 29.90 11.73
CA ASP A 281 8.07 29.14 11.61
C ASP A 281 9.28 29.95 12.12
N LYS A 282 9.13 30.55 13.32
CA LYS A 282 10.10 31.50 13.88
C LYS A 282 11.51 30.89 13.99
N ASN A 283 11.59 29.64 14.36
CA ASN A 283 12.86 28.92 14.50
C ASN A 283 13.34 28.27 13.20
N GLY A 284 12.58 28.41 12.10
CA GLY A 284 12.87 27.79 10.81
C GLY A 284 12.84 26.26 10.83
N PHE A 285 12.24 25.65 11.85
CA PHE A 285 12.19 24.19 12.00
C PHE A 285 11.49 23.52 10.82
N PHE A 286 10.32 24.04 10.42
CA PHE A 286 9.54 23.46 9.31
C PHE A 286 10.23 23.69 7.98
N ALA A 287 10.76 24.89 7.71
CA ALA A 287 11.46 25.17 6.46
C ALA A 287 12.77 24.37 6.33
N ASN A 288 13.54 24.22 7.41
CA ASN A 288 14.79 23.44 7.41
C ASN A 288 14.52 21.94 7.28
N THR A 289 13.50 21.41 7.96
CA THR A 289 13.10 20.00 7.85
C THR A 289 12.58 19.70 6.45
N TYR A 290 11.76 20.59 5.84
CA TYR A 290 11.35 20.46 4.45
C TYR A 290 12.56 20.40 3.52
N ARG A 291 13.50 21.33 3.68
CA ARG A 291 14.72 21.40 2.84
C ARG A 291 15.57 20.14 2.97
N ALA A 292 15.79 19.66 4.20
CA ALA A 292 16.56 18.44 4.44
C ALA A 292 15.86 17.20 3.85
N TYR A 293 14.54 17.09 4.04
CA TYR A 293 13.75 15.99 3.50
C TYR A 293 13.67 16.00 1.97
N ASN A 294 13.45 17.18 1.36
CA ASN A 294 13.49 17.34 -0.09
C ASN A 294 14.87 16.96 -0.66
N CYS A 295 15.96 17.46 -0.06
CA CYS A 295 17.31 17.13 -0.47
C CYS A 295 17.56 15.61 -0.40
N LEU A 296 17.19 14.96 0.70
CA LEU A 296 17.33 13.51 0.86
C LEU A 296 16.57 12.75 -0.22
N MET A 297 15.28 13.07 -0.43
CA MET A 297 14.43 12.38 -1.40
C MET A 297 14.92 12.57 -2.84
N VAL A 298 15.38 13.79 -3.19
CA VAL A 298 15.94 14.09 -4.49
C VAL A 298 17.26 13.36 -4.72
N LEU A 299 18.15 13.34 -3.73
CA LEU A 299 19.43 12.61 -3.83
C LEU A 299 19.24 11.12 -4.00
N LEU A 300 18.32 10.52 -3.22
CA LEU A 300 17.98 9.10 -3.35
C LEU A 300 17.32 8.81 -4.72
N CYS A 301 16.44 9.69 -5.18
CA CYS A 301 15.82 9.58 -6.50
C CYS A 301 16.87 9.64 -7.61
N SER A 302 17.72 10.65 -7.59
CA SER A 302 18.82 10.80 -8.57
C SER A 302 19.77 9.60 -8.56
N ALA A 303 20.14 9.09 -7.39
CA ALA A 303 20.96 7.89 -7.26
C ALA A 303 20.27 6.65 -7.86
N ILE A 304 18.96 6.48 -7.65
CA ILE A 304 18.18 5.39 -8.26
C ILE A 304 18.14 5.55 -9.78
N ILE A 305 17.89 6.76 -10.32
CA ILE A 305 17.82 7.01 -11.76
C ILE A 305 19.18 6.71 -12.42
N VAL A 306 20.29 7.16 -11.83
CA VAL A 306 21.64 6.87 -12.34
C VAL A 306 21.97 5.38 -12.31
N ALA A 307 21.49 4.68 -11.28
CA ALA A 307 21.75 3.26 -11.09
C ALA A 307 20.66 2.36 -11.70
N ASP A 308 19.60 2.89 -12.31
CA ASP A 308 18.40 2.14 -12.69
C ASP A 308 18.69 0.96 -13.61
N LYS A 309 19.50 1.15 -14.66
CA LYS A 309 19.91 0.08 -15.58
C LYS A 309 20.74 -1.00 -14.90
N ILE A 310 21.63 -0.60 -13.97
CA ILE A 310 22.45 -1.56 -13.20
C ILE A 310 21.55 -2.35 -12.24
N LEU A 311 20.66 -1.66 -11.54
CA LEU A 311 19.70 -2.29 -10.66
C LEU A 311 18.73 -3.19 -11.44
N ALA A 312 18.22 -2.74 -12.57
CA ALA A 312 17.36 -3.53 -13.44
C ALA A 312 18.08 -4.77 -13.97
N HIS A 313 19.34 -4.66 -14.38
CA HIS A 313 20.14 -5.81 -14.83
C HIS A 313 20.32 -6.86 -13.73
N SER A 314 20.44 -6.42 -12.48
CA SER A 314 20.60 -7.31 -11.34
C SER A 314 19.28 -7.93 -10.85
N LEU A 315 18.14 -7.24 -11.06
CA LEU A 315 16.85 -7.60 -10.46
C LEU A 315 15.85 -8.14 -11.48
N TYR A 316 15.90 -7.66 -12.73
CA TYR A 316 14.90 -7.95 -13.75
C TYR A 316 15.49 -8.85 -14.83
N ALA A 317 15.03 -10.08 -14.87
CA ALA A 317 15.47 -11.05 -15.86
C ALA A 317 14.58 -11.01 -17.11
N LYS A 318 15.11 -11.49 -18.24
CA LYS A 318 14.40 -11.70 -19.51
C LYS A 318 13.64 -10.43 -19.95
N ASP A 319 12.38 -10.59 -20.35
CA ASP A 319 11.52 -9.51 -20.85
C ASP A 319 11.20 -8.44 -19.80
N PHE A 320 11.37 -8.75 -18.51
CA PHE A 320 11.19 -7.78 -17.43
C PHE A 320 12.26 -6.68 -17.42
N PHE A 321 13.39 -6.89 -18.11
CA PHE A 321 14.45 -5.86 -18.13
C PHE A 321 13.93 -4.50 -18.62
N VAL A 322 12.99 -4.48 -19.57
CA VAL A 322 12.40 -3.24 -20.12
C VAL A 322 11.78 -2.36 -19.02
N ALA A 323 11.45 -2.93 -17.85
CA ALA A 323 10.90 -2.21 -16.70
C ALA A 323 11.77 -1.01 -16.24
N TRP A 324 13.10 -1.02 -16.53
CA TRP A 324 13.98 0.11 -16.20
C TRP A 324 13.47 1.45 -16.75
N LYS A 325 12.81 1.45 -17.91
CA LYS A 325 12.26 2.66 -18.54
C LYS A 325 11.18 3.36 -17.69
N TYR A 326 10.50 2.63 -16.82
CA TYR A 326 9.42 3.15 -15.98
C TYR A 326 9.90 3.57 -14.59
N VAL A 327 11.05 3.01 -14.16
CA VAL A 327 11.64 3.26 -12.81
C VAL A 327 11.86 4.74 -12.53
N PRO A 328 12.47 5.55 -13.42
CA PRO A 328 12.71 6.97 -13.17
C PRO A 328 11.43 7.73 -12.84
N TRP A 329 10.40 7.58 -13.67
CA TRP A 329 9.12 8.30 -13.52
C TRP A 329 8.36 7.88 -12.26
N LEU A 330 8.32 6.58 -11.97
CA LEU A 330 7.74 6.07 -10.74
C LEU A 330 8.49 6.55 -9.49
N THR A 331 9.80 6.70 -9.58
CA THR A 331 10.63 7.22 -8.48
C THR A 331 10.37 8.72 -8.27
N ILE A 332 10.28 9.51 -9.35
CA ILE A 332 9.90 10.93 -9.30
C ILE A 332 8.49 11.10 -8.68
N ALA A 333 7.54 10.23 -9.05
CA ALA A 333 6.20 10.23 -8.44
C ALA A 333 6.26 10.09 -6.91
N ILE A 334 7.12 9.22 -6.39
CA ILE A 334 7.30 9.04 -4.94
C ILE A 334 7.90 10.28 -4.29
N VAL A 335 8.82 10.99 -4.94
CA VAL A 335 9.37 12.26 -4.41
C VAL A 335 8.24 13.25 -4.20
N PHE A 336 7.41 13.51 -5.22
CA PHE A 336 6.28 14.44 -5.09
C PHE A 336 5.21 13.95 -4.12
N GLY A 337 4.94 12.65 -4.10
CA GLY A 337 4.07 12.02 -3.11
C GLY A 337 4.55 12.26 -1.67
N SER A 338 5.85 12.12 -1.45
CA SER A 338 6.50 12.35 -0.16
C SER A 338 6.42 13.80 0.29
N LEU A 339 6.73 14.73 -0.61
CA LEU A 339 6.66 16.18 -0.33
C LEU A 339 5.22 16.64 -0.10
N SER A 340 4.27 16.08 -0.86
CA SER A 340 2.85 16.35 -0.63
C SER A 340 2.37 15.81 0.72
N GLY A 341 2.89 14.65 1.16
CA GLY A 341 2.67 14.08 2.48
C GLY A 341 3.24 14.94 3.61
N TYR A 342 4.45 15.48 3.40
CA TYR A 342 5.08 16.43 4.33
C TYR A 342 4.17 17.62 4.60
N ILE A 343 3.70 18.28 3.55
CA ILE A 343 2.79 19.42 3.65
C ILE A 343 1.43 19.01 4.25
N GLY A 344 0.99 17.78 3.98
CA GLY A 344 -0.22 17.20 4.57
C GLY A 344 -0.21 17.18 6.10
N GLY A 345 0.97 17.08 6.72
CA GLY A 345 1.17 17.17 8.16
C GLY A 345 0.69 18.50 8.75
N PHE A 346 0.85 19.62 8.02
CA PHE A 346 0.35 20.94 8.46
C PHE A 346 -1.17 21.00 8.54
N PHE A 347 -1.87 20.39 7.55
CA PHE A 347 -3.34 20.34 7.58
C PHE A 347 -3.85 19.48 8.74
N SER A 348 -3.11 18.46 9.12
CA SER A 348 -3.41 17.66 10.31
C SER A 348 -3.21 18.49 11.60
N ALA A 349 -2.14 19.29 11.68
CA ALA A 349 -1.86 20.16 12.81
C ALA A 349 -2.96 21.21 13.03
N VAL A 350 -3.44 21.84 11.95
CA VAL A 350 -4.52 22.83 12.02
C VAL A 350 -5.93 22.21 11.98
N LYS A 351 -6.05 20.89 12.05
CA LYS A 351 -7.32 20.12 11.98
C LYS A 351 -8.16 20.42 10.73
N ASN A 352 -7.52 20.77 9.61
CA ASN A 352 -8.19 21.05 8.35
C ASN A 352 -8.08 19.84 7.39
N SER A 353 -8.85 18.80 7.67
CA SER A 353 -8.92 17.60 6.84
C SER A 353 -9.55 17.84 5.46
N LYS A 354 -10.34 18.93 5.29
CA LYS A 354 -11.03 19.23 4.04
C LYS A 354 -10.06 19.48 2.88
N ILE A 355 -9.05 20.32 3.07
CA ILE A 355 -8.04 20.63 2.04
C ILE A 355 -7.23 19.36 1.72
N PHE A 356 -6.87 18.58 2.75
CA PHE A 356 -6.18 17.30 2.55
C PHE A 356 -6.99 16.35 1.67
N ALA A 357 -8.28 16.15 1.99
CA ALA A 357 -9.18 15.30 1.22
C ALA A 357 -9.41 15.81 -0.20
N GLN A 358 -9.69 17.11 -0.37
CA GLN A 358 -9.90 17.72 -1.68
C GLN A 358 -8.67 17.55 -2.60
N SER A 359 -7.46 17.82 -2.09
CA SER A 359 -6.23 17.65 -2.88
C SER A 359 -6.01 16.19 -3.29
N THR A 360 -6.37 15.22 -2.43
CA THR A 360 -6.29 13.80 -2.73
C THR A 360 -7.28 13.39 -3.82
N VAL A 361 -8.53 13.90 -3.76
CA VAL A 361 -9.55 13.63 -4.80
C VAL A 361 -9.14 14.26 -6.14
N VAL A 362 -8.65 15.49 -6.15
CA VAL A 362 -8.13 16.11 -7.38
C VAL A 362 -6.98 15.27 -7.96
N GLY A 363 -6.08 14.78 -7.10
CA GLY A 363 -5.03 13.86 -7.51
C GLY A 363 -5.59 12.60 -8.18
N ALA A 364 -6.56 11.93 -7.55
CA ALA A 364 -7.17 10.72 -8.09
C ALA A 364 -7.84 10.94 -9.45
N VAL A 365 -8.62 12.01 -9.59
CA VAL A 365 -9.26 12.37 -10.85
C VAL A 365 -8.22 12.70 -11.92
N SER A 366 -7.22 13.51 -11.57
CA SER A 366 -6.12 13.83 -12.49
C SER A 366 -5.34 12.60 -12.93
N ASN A 367 -5.09 11.66 -12.00
CA ASN A 367 -4.41 10.40 -12.31
C ASN A 367 -5.21 9.57 -13.33
N ILE A 368 -6.50 9.38 -13.11
CA ILE A 368 -7.35 8.63 -14.05
C ILE A 368 -7.37 9.30 -15.42
N VAL A 369 -7.61 10.62 -15.47
CA VAL A 369 -7.69 11.37 -16.74
C VAL A 369 -6.36 11.30 -17.49
N LEU A 370 -5.25 11.59 -16.83
CA LEU A 370 -3.93 11.55 -17.46
C LEU A 370 -3.55 10.14 -17.93
N ASN A 371 -3.86 9.11 -17.15
CA ASN A 371 -3.65 7.72 -17.56
C ASN A 371 -4.44 7.38 -18.83
N LEU A 372 -5.73 7.72 -18.88
CA LEU A 372 -6.58 7.47 -20.05
C LEU A 372 -6.11 8.23 -21.31
N VAL A 373 -5.50 9.42 -21.12
CA VAL A 373 -4.98 10.22 -22.23
C VAL A 373 -3.59 9.74 -22.67
N MET A 374 -2.67 9.46 -21.73
CA MET A 374 -1.26 9.20 -22.07
C MET A 374 -0.97 7.74 -22.40
N THR A 375 -1.64 6.79 -21.71
CA THR A 375 -1.35 5.36 -21.92
C THR A 375 -1.63 4.88 -23.36
N PRO A 376 -2.69 5.32 -24.08
CA PRO A 376 -2.90 4.91 -25.47
C PRO A 376 -1.75 5.29 -26.41
N PHE A 377 -1.05 6.40 -26.15
CA PHE A 377 0.01 6.91 -27.01
C PHE A 377 1.41 6.44 -26.60
N MET A 378 1.64 6.24 -25.30
CA MET A 378 2.97 6.00 -24.73
C MET A 378 3.07 4.65 -23.99
N GLY A 379 2.00 3.84 -24.02
CA GLY A 379 1.98 2.57 -23.27
C GLY A 379 2.10 2.77 -21.76
N ALA A 380 2.71 1.81 -21.07
CA ALA A 380 2.92 1.88 -19.63
C ALA A 380 3.85 3.03 -19.20
N LEU A 381 4.72 3.52 -20.09
CA LEU A 381 5.49 4.74 -19.82
C LEU A 381 4.57 5.95 -19.61
N GLY A 382 3.52 6.07 -20.43
CA GLY A 382 2.49 7.10 -20.25
C GLY A 382 1.82 7.04 -18.88
N ALA A 383 1.53 5.84 -18.38
CA ALA A 383 0.98 5.65 -17.04
C ALA A 383 1.98 6.08 -15.93
N ALA A 384 3.26 5.76 -16.07
CA ALA A 384 4.29 6.17 -15.12
C ALA A 384 4.44 7.71 -15.08
N ILE A 385 4.46 8.36 -16.24
CA ILE A 385 4.51 9.83 -16.37
C ILE A 385 3.24 10.45 -15.79
N ALA A 386 2.06 9.93 -16.13
CA ALA A 386 0.78 10.41 -15.59
C ALA A 386 0.77 10.39 -14.06
N THR A 387 1.29 9.33 -13.45
CA THR A 387 1.41 9.20 -11.99
C THR A 387 2.37 10.26 -11.41
N ALA A 388 3.52 10.50 -12.04
CA ALA A 388 4.46 11.54 -11.61
C ALA A 388 3.84 12.95 -11.69
N VAL A 389 3.17 13.26 -12.80
CA VAL A 389 2.47 14.54 -13.00
C VAL A 389 1.33 14.72 -11.99
N CYS A 390 0.57 13.66 -11.73
CA CYS A 390 -0.50 13.69 -10.73
C CYS A 390 0.01 14.06 -9.33
N TYR A 391 1.06 13.39 -8.85
CA TYR A 391 1.63 13.71 -7.54
C TYR A 391 2.28 15.10 -7.49
N PHE A 392 2.85 15.56 -8.60
CA PHE A 392 3.30 16.94 -8.72
C PHE A 392 2.14 17.94 -8.57
N VAL A 393 1.00 17.71 -9.23
CA VAL A 393 -0.21 18.54 -9.10
C VAL A 393 -0.69 18.56 -7.66
N VAL A 394 -0.76 17.39 -6.99
CA VAL A 394 -1.15 17.32 -5.56
C VAL A 394 -0.18 18.12 -4.69
N TRP A 395 1.12 18.02 -4.92
CA TRP A 395 2.12 18.79 -4.20
C TRP A 395 1.92 20.30 -4.40
N VAL A 396 1.73 20.76 -5.64
CA VAL A 396 1.44 22.17 -5.95
C VAL A 396 0.21 22.67 -5.20
N ILE A 397 -0.92 21.94 -5.29
CA ILE A 397 -2.17 22.33 -4.62
C ILE A 397 -1.96 22.43 -3.11
N ARG A 398 -1.30 21.46 -2.49
CA ARG A 398 -1.01 21.45 -1.05
C ARG A 398 -0.07 22.59 -0.66
N TYR A 399 0.97 22.83 -1.44
CA TYR A 399 1.90 23.92 -1.21
C TYR A 399 1.20 25.30 -1.22
N TRP A 400 0.36 25.55 -2.22
CA TRP A 400 -0.35 26.84 -2.31
C TRP A 400 -1.34 27.03 -1.17
N ASN A 401 -2.06 25.99 -0.80
CA ASN A 401 -3.00 26.05 0.32
C ASN A 401 -2.31 26.11 1.69
N SER A 402 -1.12 25.56 1.83
CA SER A 402 -0.37 25.62 3.10
C SER A 402 0.03 27.04 3.47
N LYS A 403 0.22 27.94 2.49
CA LYS A 403 0.53 29.38 2.74
C LYS A 403 -0.51 30.10 3.58
N LYS A 404 -1.74 29.58 3.66
CA LYS A 404 -2.81 30.13 4.51
C LYS A 404 -2.58 29.84 6.00
N PHE A 405 -1.75 28.84 6.32
CA PHE A 405 -1.61 28.30 7.67
C PHE A 405 -0.18 28.43 8.21
N ILE A 406 0.81 28.46 7.34
CA ILE A 406 2.22 28.54 7.73
C ILE A 406 3.04 29.38 6.73
N LYS A 407 3.94 30.19 7.27
CA LYS A 407 4.90 31.01 6.48
C LYS A 407 6.16 30.20 6.16
N LEU A 408 6.01 29.15 5.37
CA LEU A 408 7.11 28.26 5.02
C LEU A 408 8.11 28.95 4.07
N LYS A 409 9.31 29.27 4.55
CA LYS A 409 10.38 29.91 3.76
C LYS A 409 11.19 28.87 2.98
N ILE A 410 10.72 28.50 1.80
CA ILE A 410 11.41 27.59 0.88
C ILE A 410 11.87 28.31 -0.38
N ASN A 411 12.97 27.83 -0.99
CA ASN A 411 13.45 28.37 -2.25
C ASN A 411 12.87 27.55 -3.42
N LEU A 412 11.65 27.92 -3.80
CA LEU A 412 10.90 27.21 -4.85
C LEU A 412 11.65 27.19 -6.20
N LYS A 413 12.37 28.28 -6.54
CA LYS A 413 13.13 28.34 -7.79
C LYS A 413 14.22 27.28 -7.84
N ARG A 414 15.00 27.13 -6.77
CA ARG A 414 16.03 26.08 -6.67
C ARG A 414 15.41 24.71 -6.73
N ASP A 415 14.33 24.47 -5.99
CA ASP A 415 13.67 23.17 -5.92
C ASP A 415 13.10 22.76 -7.30
N LEU A 416 12.47 23.70 -8.04
CA LEU A 416 11.99 23.45 -9.40
C LEU A 416 13.11 23.14 -10.38
N ILE A 417 14.25 23.85 -10.31
CA ILE A 417 15.43 23.54 -11.13
C ILE A 417 15.90 22.11 -10.85
N THR A 418 15.93 21.71 -9.57
CA THR A 418 16.32 20.34 -9.18
C THR A 418 15.34 19.30 -9.72
N TYR A 419 14.05 19.57 -9.72
CA TYR A 419 13.06 18.64 -10.28
C TYR A 419 13.15 18.53 -11.80
N VAL A 420 13.45 19.63 -12.50
CA VAL A 420 13.74 19.62 -13.95
C VAL A 420 14.97 18.77 -14.24
N LEU A 421 16.02 18.88 -13.41
CA LEU A 421 17.21 18.02 -13.55
C LEU A 421 16.89 16.54 -13.37
N LEU A 422 16.01 16.16 -12.43
CA LEU A 422 15.56 14.77 -12.28
C LEU A 422 14.82 14.27 -13.53
N VAL A 423 13.99 15.12 -14.14
CA VAL A 423 13.28 14.79 -15.38
C VAL A 423 14.28 14.63 -16.54
N VAL A 424 15.26 15.52 -16.68
CA VAL A 424 16.31 15.39 -17.70
C VAL A 424 17.18 14.15 -17.49
N GLN A 425 17.38 13.72 -16.26
CA GLN A 425 18.07 12.47 -15.94
C GLN A 425 17.29 11.21 -16.32
N SER A 426 15.96 11.31 -16.43
CA SER A 426 15.08 10.15 -16.72
C SER A 426 15.00 9.78 -18.20
N ASP A 427 15.51 10.64 -19.07
CA ASP A 427 15.65 10.41 -20.51
C ASP A 427 17.02 9.78 -20.83
#